data_d78cb5bff943ffc51ec0f8c885144173
#
_entry.id   d78cb5bff943ffc51ec0f8c885144173
#
_cell.length_a   1.000
_cell.length_b   1.000
_cell.length_c   1.000
_cell.angle_alpha   90.00
_cell.angle_beta   90.00
_cell.angle_gamma   90.00
#
_symmetry.space_group_name_H-M   'P 1'
#
loop_
_entity.id
_entity.type
_entity.pdbx_description
1 polymer ?
#
loop_
_entity_poly.entity_id
_entity_poly.type
_entity_poly.pdbx_seq_one_letter_code
_entity_poly.pdbx_strand_id
1 'polypeptide(L)'
;MRDRSMALVVRNNKILSVQTRRSGRSVNELPGGGIEPGETSEEAALRELKEECGLIGTISRQLNILHRKDGSTEYVYLVDVSGEQREMIGSDPEIQEGAEQAIKNVRWLSLDEFTERERAYLWSYGLLDVEDFHDEVSRWDDAISYPACK
;
A
#
# COMPACT_ATOMS: atom_id res chain seq x y z
N MET A 1 -11.93 16.10 -2.42
CA MET A 1 -10.88 15.09 -2.28
C MET A 1 -11.40 13.91 -1.49
N ARG A 2 -11.27 12.74 -2.06
CA ARG A 2 -11.74 11.52 -1.38
C ARG A 2 -10.68 11.03 -0.41
N ASP A 3 -11.13 10.56 0.73
CA ASP A 3 -10.28 9.81 1.64
C ASP A 3 -9.90 8.49 0.98
N ARG A 4 -8.74 7.96 1.37
CA ARG A 4 -8.20 6.72 0.78
C ARG A 4 -7.90 5.72 1.87
N SER A 5 -7.88 4.46 1.48
CA SER A 5 -7.54 3.37 2.39
C SER A 5 -6.60 2.40 1.70
N MET A 6 -5.63 1.90 2.46
CA MET A 6 -4.58 1.04 1.91
C MET A 6 -4.39 -0.20 2.78
N ALA A 7 -3.99 -1.28 2.15
CA ALA A 7 -3.70 -2.53 2.82
C ALA A 7 -2.20 -2.82 2.78
N LEU A 8 -1.60 -3.06 3.93
CA LEU A 8 -0.22 -3.53 4.03
C LEU A 8 -0.28 -5.02 4.35
N VAL A 9 0.19 -5.84 3.43
CA VAL A 9 0.15 -7.30 3.54
C VAL A 9 1.57 -7.82 3.53
N VAL A 10 1.90 -8.67 4.51
CA VAL A 10 3.25 -9.23 4.67
C VAL A 10 3.21 -10.74 4.49
N ARG A 11 4.16 -11.27 3.76
CA ARG A 11 4.35 -12.71 3.60
C ARG A 11 5.83 -13.00 3.39
N ASN A 12 6.41 -13.86 4.22
CA ASN A 12 7.83 -14.26 4.11
C ASN A 12 8.78 -13.05 4.06
N ASN A 13 8.54 -12.07 4.93
CA ASN A 13 9.34 -10.83 5.03
C ASN A 13 9.30 -10.00 3.75
N LYS A 14 8.24 -10.12 2.98
CA LYS A 14 8.01 -9.32 1.79
C LYS A 14 6.66 -8.62 1.90
N ILE A 15 6.57 -7.48 1.24
CA ILE A 15 5.37 -6.65 1.23
C ILE A 15 4.71 -6.76 -0.13
N LEU A 16 3.39 -6.98 -0.11
CA LEU A 16 2.59 -6.99 -1.33
C LEU A 16 2.56 -5.59 -1.93
N SER A 17 2.94 -5.47 -3.19
CA SER A 17 3.04 -4.19 -3.86
C SER A 17 2.38 -4.25 -5.23
N VAL A 18 1.74 -3.14 -5.58
CA VAL A 18 1.23 -2.94 -6.93
C VAL A 18 2.17 -1.97 -7.64
N GLN A 19 2.57 -2.34 -8.84
CA GLN A 19 3.42 -1.49 -9.64
C GLN A 19 2.54 -0.68 -10.60
N THR A 20 2.62 0.63 -10.47
CA THR A 20 1.86 1.54 -11.29
C THR A 20 2.81 2.46 -12.04
N ARG A 21 2.28 3.22 -12.99
CA ARG A 21 3.06 4.22 -13.68
C ARG A 21 2.50 5.60 -13.34
N ARG A 22 3.37 6.47 -12.84
CA ARG A 22 3.01 7.85 -12.52
C ARG A 22 4.04 8.77 -13.14
N SER A 23 3.57 9.73 -13.92
CA SER A 23 4.43 10.70 -14.61
C SER A 23 5.57 10.03 -15.37
N GLY A 24 5.25 8.94 -16.08
CA GLY A 24 6.22 8.20 -16.88
C GLY A 24 7.15 7.27 -16.11
N ARG A 25 6.99 7.18 -14.78
CA ARG A 25 7.84 6.33 -13.92
C ARG A 25 7.04 5.20 -13.31
N SER A 26 7.67 4.03 -13.22
CA SER A 26 7.10 2.92 -12.47
C SER A 26 7.33 3.15 -10.99
N VAL A 27 6.28 2.98 -10.19
CA VAL A 27 6.37 3.09 -8.73
C VAL A 27 5.72 1.87 -8.10
N ASN A 28 6.24 1.47 -6.96
CA ASN A 28 5.69 0.39 -6.15
C ASN A 28 4.91 0.99 -5.00
N GLU A 29 3.65 0.61 -4.88
CA GLU A 29 2.75 1.18 -3.89
C GLU A 29 2.00 0.05 -3.18
N LEU A 30 1.43 0.37 -2.02
CA LEU A 30 0.49 -0.53 -1.37
C LEU A 30 -0.81 -0.57 -2.15
N PRO A 31 -1.50 -1.71 -2.20
CA PRO A 31 -2.85 -1.74 -2.78
C PRO A 31 -3.76 -0.83 -1.98
N GLY A 32 -4.58 -0.07 -2.67
CA GLY A 32 -5.49 0.86 -2.03
C GLY A 32 -6.14 1.80 -3.00
N GLY A 33 -7.06 2.61 -2.51
CA GLY A 33 -7.76 3.58 -3.33
C GLY A 33 -8.79 4.36 -2.53
N GLY A 34 -9.65 5.06 -3.23
CA GLY A 34 -10.66 5.92 -2.64
C GLY A 34 -11.74 5.15 -1.89
N ILE A 35 -12.17 5.71 -0.76
CA ILE A 35 -13.27 5.16 0.01
C ILE A 35 -14.57 5.58 -0.65
N GLU A 36 -15.46 4.63 -0.90
CA GLU A 36 -16.75 4.90 -1.56
C GLU A 36 -17.79 5.36 -0.54
N PRO A 37 -18.82 6.08 -1.00
CA PRO A 37 -19.90 6.50 -0.11
C PRO A 37 -20.55 5.31 0.59
N GLY A 38 -20.70 5.42 1.91
CA GLY A 38 -21.29 4.36 2.72
C GLY A 38 -20.34 3.24 3.11
N GLU A 39 -19.11 3.30 2.66
CA GLU A 39 -18.10 2.29 2.94
C GLU A 39 -17.21 2.74 4.10
N THR A 40 -16.86 1.82 4.99
CA THR A 40 -15.86 2.12 6.03
C THR A 40 -14.47 2.08 5.42
N SER A 41 -13.49 2.68 6.11
CA SER A 41 -12.11 2.62 5.66
C SER A 41 -11.57 1.20 5.64
N GLU A 42 -12.00 0.35 6.57
CA GLU A 42 -11.62 -1.07 6.60
C GLU A 42 -12.18 -1.82 5.40
N GLU A 43 -13.45 -1.60 5.10
CA GLU A 43 -14.08 -2.22 3.93
C GLU A 43 -13.41 -1.79 2.63
N ALA A 44 -13.02 -0.52 2.54
CA ALA A 44 -12.34 0.00 1.36
C ALA A 44 -10.98 -0.67 1.16
N ALA A 45 -10.20 -0.84 2.25
CA ALA A 45 -8.90 -1.49 2.16
C ALA A 45 -9.04 -2.93 1.65
N LEU A 46 -10.01 -3.66 2.17
CA LEU A 46 -10.24 -5.05 1.75
C LEU A 46 -10.76 -5.15 0.32
N ARG A 47 -11.64 -4.24 -0.07
CA ARG A 47 -12.17 -4.19 -1.44
C ARG A 47 -11.07 -3.90 -2.44
N GLU A 48 -10.24 -2.90 -2.16
CA GLU A 48 -9.14 -2.54 -3.06
C GLU A 48 -8.13 -3.67 -3.18
N LEU A 49 -7.83 -4.36 -2.08
CA LEU A 49 -6.93 -5.52 -2.11
C LEU A 49 -7.47 -6.59 -3.05
N LYS A 50 -8.76 -6.86 -2.97
CA LYS A 50 -9.39 -7.85 -3.83
C LYS A 50 -9.41 -7.40 -5.29
N GLU A 51 -9.77 -6.15 -5.53
CA GLU A 51 -9.86 -5.62 -6.90
C GLU A 51 -8.49 -5.56 -7.57
N GLU A 52 -7.48 -5.15 -6.84
CA GLU A 52 -6.15 -4.92 -7.43
C GLU A 52 -5.28 -6.16 -7.43
N CYS A 53 -5.40 -7.01 -6.43
CA CYS A 53 -4.49 -8.13 -6.24
C CYS A 53 -5.17 -9.51 -6.25
N GLY A 54 -6.49 -9.54 -6.27
CA GLY A 54 -7.23 -10.80 -6.26
C GLY A 54 -7.19 -11.55 -4.94
N LEU A 55 -6.82 -10.87 -3.85
CA LEU A 55 -6.67 -11.50 -2.55
C LEU A 55 -7.79 -11.13 -1.60
N ILE A 56 -8.23 -12.09 -0.81
CA ILE A 56 -9.24 -11.89 0.23
C ILE A 56 -8.51 -11.86 1.57
N GLY A 57 -8.63 -10.73 2.28
CA GLY A 57 -7.94 -10.55 3.54
C GLY A 57 -8.88 -10.24 4.69
N THR A 58 -8.32 -10.20 5.87
CA THR A 58 -8.98 -9.76 7.10
C THR A 58 -8.14 -8.68 7.75
N ILE A 59 -8.81 -7.68 8.32
CA ILE A 59 -8.10 -6.61 9.02
C ILE A 59 -7.47 -7.16 10.30
N SER A 60 -6.16 -6.99 10.42
CA SER A 60 -5.45 -7.29 11.66
C SER A 60 -5.54 -6.10 12.61
N ARG A 61 -5.08 -4.93 12.16
CA ARG A 61 -5.17 -3.70 12.93
C ARG A 61 -4.88 -2.49 12.06
N GLN A 62 -5.23 -1.33 12.54
CA GLN A 62 -4.90 -0.07 11.89
C GLN A 62 -3.43 0.28 12.21
N LEU A 63 -2.67 0.62 11.18
CA LEU A 63 -1.28 1.01 11.36
C LEU A 63 -1.12 2.51 11.52
N ASN A 64 -1.82 3.30 10.72
CA ASN A 64 -1.67 4.73 10.75
C ASN A 64 -2.84 5.44 10.09
N ILE A 65 -2.97 6.72 10.41
CA ILE A 65 -3.90 7.63 9.77
C ILE A 65 -3.08 8.85 9.38
N LEU A 66 -3.12 9.22 8.11
CA LEU A 66 -2.34 10.35 7.60
C LEU A 66 -3.30 11.43 7.11
N HIS A 67 -3.06 12.65 7.56
CA HIS A 67 -3.85 13.81 7.15
C HIS A 67 -3.06 14.57 6.09
N ARG A 68 -3.64 14.68 4.90
CA ARG A 68 -3.00 15.33 3.77
C ARG A 68 -3.27 16.82 3.77
N LYS A 69 -2.42 17.56 3.06
CA LYS A 69 -2.57 19.01 2.95
C LYS A 69 -3.85 19.43 2.23
N ASP A 70 -4.37 18.56 1.35
CA ASP A 70 -5.62 18.85 0.64
C ASP A 70 -6.87 18.61 1.48
N GLY A 71 -6.70 18.18 2.73
CA GLY A 71 -7.80 17.89 3.64
C GLY A 71 -8.28 16.45 3.63
N SER A 72 -7.78 15.62 2.72
CA SER A 72 -8.13 14.22 2.69
C SER A 72 -7.34 13.43 3.74
N THR A 73 -7.85 12.26 4.08
CA THR A 73 -7.24 11.36 5.05
C THR A 73 -6.91 10.04 4.37
N GLU A 74 -5.76 9.48 4.72
CA GLU A 74 -5.38 8.14 4.28
C GLU A 74 -5.30 7.23 5.48
N TYR A 75 -5.97 6.08 5.38
CA TYR A 75 -6.00 5.05 6.41
C TYR A 75 -5.13 3.89 5.95
N VAL A 76 -4.28 3.38 6.83
CA VAL A 76 -3.39 2.25 6.51
C VAL A 76 -3.70 1.12 7.48
N TYR A 77 -3.97 -0.06 6.93
CA TYR A 77 -4.30 -1.25 7.73
C TYR A 77 -3.32 -2.37 7.47
N LEU A 78 -2.95 -3.07 8.53
CA LEU A 78 -2.27 -4.34 8.40
C LEU A 78 -3.34 -5.39 8.13
N VAL A 79 -3.19 -6.12 7.03
CA VAL A 79 -4.19 -7.07 6.56
C VAL A 79 -3.58 -8.46 6.46
N ASP A 80 -4.26 -9.44 7.04
CA ASP A 80 -3.84 -10.83 6.97
C ASP A 80 -4.48 -11.52 5.77
N VAL A 81 -3.67 -12.24 5.01
CA VAL A 81 -4.10 -13.02 3.86
C VAL A 81 -3.63 -14.45 4.04
N SER A 82 -4.52 -15.43 3.78
CA SER A 82 -4.16 -16.84 3.85
C SER A 82 -2.96 -17.13 2.95
N GLY A 83 -1.99 -17.90 3.46
CA GLY A 83 -0.80 -18.26 2.70
C GLY A 83 -1.08 -19.12 1.48
N GLU A 84 -2.28 -19.67 1.36
CA GLU A 84 -2.67 -20.49 0.22
C GLU A 84 -3.15 -19.66 -0.96
N GLN A 85 -3.52 -18.41 -0.73
CA GLN A 85 -3.98 -17.53 -1.79
C GLN A 85 -2.82 -17.00 -2.61
N ARG A 86 -3.04 -16.87 -3.91
CA ARG A 86 -2.06 -16.30 -4.83
C ARG A 86 -2.57 -14.97 -5.35
N GLU A 87 -1.67 -14.02 -5.40
CA GLU A 87 -1.97 -12.71 -5.96
C GLU A 87 -2.14 -12.79 -7.48
N MET A 88 -2.95 -11.89 -8.02
CA MET A 88 -3.09 -11.73 -9.46
C MET A 88 -3.43 -10.27 -9.75
N ILE A 89 -3.12 -9.81 -10.94
CA ILE A 89 -3.51 -8.47 -11.35
C ILE A 89 -5.03 -8.44 -11.48
N GLY A 90 -5.65 -7.59 -10.67
CA GLY A 90 -7.09 -7.46 -10.71
C GLY A 90 -7.53 -6.46 -11.76
N SER A 91 -8.85 -6.28 -11.82
CA SER A 91 -9.48 -5.29 -12.68
C SER A 91 -9.96 -4.14 -11.81
N ASP A 92 -9.38 -2.95 -11.99
CA ASP A 92 -9.82 -1.77 -11.27
C ASP A 92 -10.80 -0.98 -12.14
N PRO A 93 -12.08 -0.95 -11.75
CA PRO A 93 -13.09 -0.27 -12.58
C PRO A 93 -12.91 1.25 -12.63
N GLU A 94 -12.12 1.81 -11.74
CA GLU A 94 -11.86 3.24 -11.73
C GLU A 94 -10.78 3.66 -12.71
N ILE A 95 -10.02 2.71 -13.25
CA ILE A 95 -8.90 2.98 -14.15
C ILE A 95 -9.25 2.47 -15.54
N GLN A 96 -9.24 3.38 -16.49
CA GLN A 96 -9.50 3.03 -17.88
C GLN A 96 -8.29 2.37 -18.51
N GLU A 97 -8.53 1.50 -19.47
CA GLU A 97 -7.47 0.85 -20.23
C GLU A 97 -6.55 1.90 -20.84
N GLY A 98 -5.25 1.73 -20.65
CA GLY A 98 -4.25 2.66 -21.16
C GLY A 98 -3.95 3.84 -20.27
N ALA A 99 -4.64 3.99 -19.14
CA ALA A 99 -4.36 5.07 -18.20
C ALA A 99 -2.99 4.90 -17.56
N GLU A 100 -2.33 6.01 -17.22
CA GLU A 100 -1.00 5.95 -16.60
C GLU A 100 -1.01 5.25 -15.25
N GLN A 101 -2.11 5.39 -14.50
CA GLN A 101 -2.24 4.77 -13.19
C GLN A 101 -2.63 3.30 -13.26
N ALA A 102 -2.81 2.75 -14.44
CA ALA A 102 -3.14 1.33 -14.56
C ALA A 102 -2.07 0.45 -13.93
N ILE A 103 -2.52 -0.55 -13.18
CA ILE A 103 -1.60 -1.49 -12.52
C ILE A 103 -0.90 -2.32 -13.59
N LYS A 104 0.43 -2.32 -13.54
CA LYS A 104 1.27 -3.07 -14.47
C LYS A 104 1.67 -4.42 -13.91
N ASN A 105 1.73 -4.54 -12.59
CA ASN A 105 2.23 -5.76 -11.96
C ASN A 105 1.83 -5.81 -10.49
N VAL A 106 1.74 -7.02 -9.97
CA VAL A 106 1.53 -7.26 -8.53
C VAL A 106 2.68 -8.14 -8.07
N ARG A 107 3.43 -7.71 -7.08
CA ARG A 107 4.65 -8.39 -6.66
C ARG A 107 4.82 -8.36 -5.15
N TRP A 108 5.50 -9.38 -4.64
CA TRP A 108 5.98 -9.41 -3.26
C TRP A 108 7.41 -8.91 -3.26
N LEU A 109 7.66 -7.80 -2.57
CA LEU A 109 8.97 -7.17 -2.55
C LEU A 109 9.56 -7.18 -1.15
N SER A 110 10.86 -7.48 -1.06
CA SER A 110 11.61 -7.28 0.17
C SER A 110 11.93 -5.79 0.30
N LEU A 111 12.32 -5.35 1.50
CA LEU A 111 12.54 -3.92 1.75
C LEU A 111 13.64 -3.33 0.87
N ASP A 112 14.66 -4.10 0.56
CA ASP A 112 15.75 -3.63 -0.28
C ASP A 112 15.39 -3.50 -1.76
N GLU A 113 14.23 -4.02 -2.16
CA GLU A 113 13.75 -3.89 -3.54
C GLU A 113 12.96 -2.60 -3.76
N PHE A 114 12.62 -1.89 -2.69
CA PHE A 114 11.97 -0.59 -2.78
C PHE A 114 13.02 0.51 -2.93
N THR A 115 12.67 1.57 -3.62
CA THR A 115 13.53 2.76 -3.69
C THR A 115 13.55 3.46 -2.34
N GLU A 116 14.53 4.34 -2.14
CA GLU A 116 14.60 5.13 -0.93
C GLU A 116 13.31 5.91 -0.68
N ARG A 117 12.77 6.53 -1.72
CA ARG A 117 11.52 7.29 -1.62
C ARG A 117 10.34 6.39 -1.25
N GLU A 118 10.29 5.21 -1.85
CA GLU A 118 9.22 4.25 -1.54
C GLU A 118 9.34 3.77 -0.10
N ARG A 119 10.55 3.53 0.39
CA ARG A 119 10.77 3.15 1.79
C ARG A 119 10.32 4.27 2.74
N ALA A 120 10.55 5.52 2.36
CA ALA A 120 10.10 6.65 3.17
C ALA A 120 8.57 6.69 3.28
N TYR A 121 7.85 6.38 2.20
CA TYR A 121 6.40 6.26 2.27
C TYR A 121 5.98 5.10 3.17
N LEU A 122 6.65 3.95 3.06
CA LEU A 122 6.34 2.81 3.94
C LEU A 122 6.56 3.16 5.41
N TRP A 123 7.60 3.91 5.71
CA TRP A 123 7.83 4.40 7.06
C TRP A 123 6.65 5.24 7.55
N SER A 124 6.20 6.19 6.72
CA SER A 124 5.08 7.06 7.09
C SER A 124 3.77 6.29 7.25
N TYR A 125 3.63 5.15 6.60
CA TYR A 125 2.44 4.30 6.71
C TYR A 125 2.44 3.43 7.96
N GLY A 126 3.49 3.47 8.77
CA GLY A 126 3.54 2.74 10.03
C GLY A 126 4.31 1.42 9.97
N LEU A 127 5.23 1.28 9.02
CA LEU A 127 5.99 0.04 8.87
C LEU A 127 6.77 -0.33 10.13
N LEU A 128 7.19 0.67 10.91
CA LEU A 128 7.90 0.43 12.17
C LEU A 128 7.07 -0.41 13.14
N ASP A 129 5.76 -0.30 13.08
CA ASP A 129 4.85 -1.04 13.94
C ASP A 129 4.49 -2.42 13.42
N VAL A 130 5.07 -2.82 12.30
CA VAL A 130 4.91 -4.17 11.76
C VAL A 130 6.03 -5.04 12.30
N GLU A 131 5.66 -6.02 13.11
CA GLU A 131 6.61 -6.83 13.86
C GLU A 131 7.70 -7.46 12.99
N ASP A 132 7.32 -7.95 11.82
CA ASP A 132 8.23 -8.61 10.88
C ASP A 132 9.40 -7.73 10.47
N PHE A 133 9.20 -6.42 10.44
CA PHE A 133 10.20 -5.47 9.94
C PHE A 133 10.74 -4.53 11.00
N HIS A 134 10.31 -4.69 12.26
CA HIS A 134 10.67 -3.75 13.31
C HIS A 134 12.19 -3.56 13.43
N ASP A 135 12.94 -4.65 13.47
CA ASP A 135 14.40 -4.58 13.66
C ASP A 135 15.09 -3.90 12.48
N GLU A 136 14.67 -4.19 11.27
CA GLU A 136 15.29 -3.59 10.09
C GLU A 136 14.93 -2.11 9.97
N VAL A 137 13.64 -1.79 10.12
CA VAL A 137 13.15 -0.42 9.96
C VAL A 137 13.67 0.50 11.05
N SER A 138 13.85 -0.02 12.26
CA SER A 138 14.40 0.79 13.37
C SER A 138 15.83 1.27 13.13
N ARG A 139 16.52 0.68 12.17
CA ARG A 139 17.87 1.11 11.78
C ARG A 139 17.87 2.10 10.63
N TRP A 140 16.69 2.46 10.13
CA TRP A 140 16.57 3.41 9.03
C TRP A 140 16.56 4.82 9.58
N ASP A 141 17.43 5.38 10.16
CA ASP A 141 17.33 6.73 10.70
C ASP A 141 17.60 7.78 9.60
N ASP A 142 18.82 8.19 9.46
CA ASP A 142 19.15 9.30 8.58
C ASP A 142 19.36 8.88 7.12
N ALA A 143 19.27 7.60 6.83
CA ALA A 143 19.50 7.10 5.48
C ALA A 143 18.29 7.27 4.57
N ILE A 144 17.14 7.63 5.12
CA ILE A 144 15.90 7.74 4.36
C ILE A 144 15.51 9.20 4.18
N SER A 145 15.23 9.56 2.94
CA SER A 145 14.63 10.85 2.62
C SER A 145 13.11 10.72 2.67
N TYR A 146 12.48 11.52 3.51
CA TYR A 146 11.03 11.49 3.62
C TYR A 146 10.37 12.21 2.46
N PRO A 147 9.18 11.79 2.05
CA PRO A 147 8.50 12.43 0.91
C PRO A 147 8.34 13.93 1.06
N ALA A 148 8.09 14.40 2.28
CA ALA A 148 7.89 15.82 2.55
C ALA A 148 9.18 16.64 2.37
N CYS A 149 10.31 16.00 2.33
CA CYS A 149 11.60 16.66 2.16
C CYS A 149 12.03 16.81 0.70
N LYS A 150 11.18 16.39 -0.22
CA LYS A 150 11.51 16.42 -1.66
C LYS A 150 10.87 17.58 -2.40
#